data_7c44eff9b21d0d206f765e55bf57ef86
#
_entry.id   7c44eff9b21d0d206f765e55bf57ef86
#
_cell.length_a   1.000
_cell.length_b   1.000
_cell.length_c   1.000
_cell.angle_alpha   90.00
_cell.angle_beta   90.00
_cell.angle_gamma   90.00
#
_symmetry.space_group_name_H-M   'P 1'
#
loop_
_entity.id
_entity.type
_entity.pdbx_description
1 polymer ?
#
loop_
_entity_poly.entity_id
_entity_poly.type
_entity_poly.pdbx_seq_one_letter_code
_entity_poly.pdbx_strand_id
1 'polypeptide(L)'
;TGLNPTFTSNQWKEYDTFFDWGVVSINGDPQDTWRTLTAEEWDYLIFKRPHAAALLGVAQVKKVNGLILLPDDWECPEDIVFTSGMSWNHGGYADYQSFTFEQWTSLELSGAVFLPAAGMRVHPYGVQQPTLRLDGIQTYGNYWSSSRDGNDAVSLYFDSIWVGISDIQIPSQGLSVRLVKEL
;
A
#
# COMPACT_ATOMS: atom_id res chain seq x y z
N THR A 1 -7.46 19.02 12.88
CA THR A 1 -6.40 19.99 12.54
C THR A 1 -5.15 19.17 12.28
N GLY A 2 -4.90 18.83 10.99
CA GLY A 2 -3.75 18.04 10.61
C GLY A 2 -2.46 18.76 10.96
N LEU A 3 -1.61 18.10 11.72
CA LEU A 3 -0.22 18.47 11.86
C LEU A 3 0.43 18.29 10.50
N ASN A 4 0.72 19.40 9.86
CA ASN A 4 1.54 19.43 8.66
C ASN A 4 2.99 19.64 9.15
N PRO A 5 3.82 18.60 9.27
CA PRO A 5 5.20 18.80 9.69
C PRO A 5 5.90 19.60 8.61
N THR A 6 6.32 20.81 8.94
CA THR A 6 7.20 21.62 8.11
C THR A 6 8.60 21.02 8.20
N PHE A 7 9.00 20.21 7.23
CA PHE A 7 10.34 19.68 7.13
C PHE A 7 11.27 20.79 6.62
N THR A 8 12.23 21.20 7.44
CA THR A 8 13.33 22.07 7.02
C THR A 8 14.50 21.21 6.52
N SER A 9 15.29 21.72 5.56
CA SER A 9 16.37 21.00 4.88
C SER A 9 17.50 20.47 5.79
N ASN A 10 17.48 20.77 7.08
CA ASN A 10 18.46 20.30 8.05
C ASN A 10 18.03 19.07 8.85
N GLN A 11 16.81 18.57 8.67
CA GLN A 11 16.27 17.43 9.42
C GLN A 11 16.72 16.07 8.90
N TRP A 12 17.52 16.01 7.84
CA TRP A 12 18.10 14.77 7.30
C TRP A 12 18.98 14.00 8.31
N LYS A 13 19.45 14.67 9.37
CA LYS A 13 20.30 14.05 10.41
C LYS A 13 19.54 13.41 11.57
N GLU A 14 18.24 13.68 11.69
CA GLU A 14 17.41 13.14 12.78
C GLU A 14 16.72 11.82 12.44
N TYR A 15 16.90 11.31 11.22
CA TYR A 15 16.31 10.03 10.78
C TYR A 15 17.09 8.78 11.25
N ASP A 16 18.08 8.92 12.12
CA ASP A 16 18.78 7.78 12.72
C ASP A 16 17.89 6.96 13.67
N THR A 17 16.74 7.50 14.07
CA THR A 17 15.72 6.78 14.82
C THR A 17 14.46 6.71 13.98
N PHE A 18 14.23 5.54 13.36
CA PHE A 18 12.96 5.24 12.73
C PHE A 18 11.92 5.02 13.82
N PHE A 19 10.86 5.81 13.78
CA PHE A 19 9.67 5.59 14.61
C PHE A 19 8.55 5.06 13.72
N ASP A 20 8.12 3.84 13.96
CA ASP A 20 6.90 3.34 13.35
C ASP A 20 5.67 4.06 13.92
N TRP A 21 4.58 4.06 13.18
CA TRP A 21 3.30 4.64 13.59
C TRP A 21 2.78 4.05 14.91
N GLY A 22 3.18 2.83 15.26
CA GLY A 22 2.83 2.17 16.52
C GLY A 22 3.27 2.91 17.78
N VAL A 23 4.25 3.80 17.72
CA VAL A 23 4.70 4.57 18.89
C VAL A 23 3.66 5.57 19.42
N VAL A 24 2.57 5.78 18.68
CA VAL A 24 1.46 6.65 19.10
C VAL A 24 0.18 5.85 19.28
N SER A 25 -0.72 6.34 20.16
CA SER A 25 -2.07 5.80 20.26
C SER A 25 -2.84 6.10 18.98
N ILE A 26 -3.43 5.07 18.38
CA ILE A 26 -4.17 5.16 17.12
C ILE A 26 -5.60 4.70 17.35
N ASN A 27 -6.56 5.53 17.00
CA ASN A 27 -7.99 5.22 17.05
C ASN A 27 -8.51 4.83 18.44
N GLY A 28 -7.80 5.28 19.50
CA GLY A 28 -8.12 4.96 20.90
C GLY A 28 -7.44 3.70 21.42
N ASP A 29 -6.79 2.92 20.56
CA ASP A 29 -5.96 1.79 20.99
C ASP A 29 -4.64 2.29 21.63
N PRO A 30 -4.06 1.56 22.60
CA PRO A 30 -2.78 1.90 23.20
C PRO A 30 -1.64 1.99 22.19
N GLN A 31 -0.52 2.60 22.60
CA GLN A 31 0.75 2.51 21.87
C GLN A 31 1.13 1.03 21.65
N ASP A 32 1.87 0.78 20.58
CA ASP A 32 2.36 -0.54 20.17
C ASP A 32 1.28 -1.55 19.76
N THR A 33 0.01 -1.12 19.67
CA THR A 33 -1.08 -1.97 19.15
C THR A 33 -1.04 -2.08 17.62
N TRP A 34 -0.72 -0.97 16.96
CA TRP A 34 -0.68 -0.89 15.51
C TRP A 34 0.76 -0.74 15.03
N ARG A 35 1.09 -1.35 13.91
CA ARG A 35 2.41 -1.23 13.28
C ARG A 35 2.32 -1.24 11.77
N THR A 36 3.37 -0.81 11.12
CA THR A 36 3.56 -0.96 9.68
C THR A 36 4.17 -2.34 9.41
N LEU A 37 3.78 -2.99 8.33
CA LEU A 37 4.39 -4.25 7.90
C LEU A 37 5.87 -4.03 7.54
N THR A 38 6.71 -5.02 7.86
CA THR A 38 8.09 -5.07 7.37
C THR A 38 8.15 -5.41 5.88
N ALA A 39 9.28 -5.20 5.24
CA ALA A 39 9.51 -5.63 3.85
C ALA A 39 9.36 -7.15 3.68
N GLU A 40 9.82 -7.91 4.66
CA GLU A 40 9.71 -9.38 4.66
C GLU A 40 8.26 -9.84 4.79
N GLU A 41 7.44 -9.16 5.59
CA GLU A 41 6.01 -9.45 5.70
C GLU A 41 5.25 -9.10 4.42
N TRP A 42 5.57 -7.97 3.78
CA TRP A 42 5.04 -7.67 2.45
C TRP A 42 5.44 -8.74 1.43
N ASP A 43 6.71 -9.13 1.41
CA ASP A 43 7.24 -10.16 0.51
C ASP A 43 6.57 -11.52 0.77
N TYR A 44 6.34 -11.88 2.04
CA TYR A 44 5.57 -13.06 2.40
C TYR A 44 4.14 -13.02 1.85
N LEU A 45 3.42 -11.94 2.09
CA LEU A 45 2.03 -11.77 1.65
C LEU A 45 1.88 -11.82 0.13
N ILE A 46 2.84 -11.26 -0.61
CA ILE A 46 2.75 -11.12 -2.07
C ILE A 46 3.31 -12.34 -2.80
N PHE A 47 4.38 -12.97 -2.29
CA PHE A 47 5.13 -13.97 -3.05
C PHE A 47 5.34 -15.31 -2.35
N LYS A 48 5.48 -15.34 -1.02
CA LYS A 48 6.01 -16.51 -0.31
C LYS A 48 4.96 -17.35 0.40
N ARG A 49 3.81 -16.80 0.77
CA ARG A 49 2.75 -17.57 1.39
C ARG A 49 2.20 -18.62 0.43
N PRO A 50 1.65 -19.75 0.92
CA PRO A 50 0.99 -20.73 0.05
C PRO A 50 -0.05 -20.07 -0.86
N HIS A 51 -0.05 -20.43 -2.13
CA HIS A 51 -1.00 -19.90 -3.13
C HIS A 51 -1.01 -18.37 -3.30
N ALA A 52 0.07 -17.67 -2.95
CA ALA A 52 0.15 -16.20 -2.98
C ALA A 52 -0.42 -15.57 -4.26
N ALA A 53 -0.08 -16.12 -5.44
CA ALA A 53 -0.57 -15.61 -6.72
C ALA A 53 -2.10 -15.74 -6.91
N ALA A 54 -2.75 -16.68 -6.22
CA ALA A 54 -4.19 -16.83 -6.23
C ALA A 54 -4.90 -15.92 -5.21
N LEU A 55 -4.17 -15.41 -4.24
CA LEU A 55 -4.68 -14.62 -3.11
C LEU A 55 -4.47 -13.11 -3.30
N LEU A 56 -4.19 -12.66 -4.50
CA LEU A 56 -4.13 -11.23 -4.85
C LEU A 56 -4.65 -10.99 -6.26
N GLY A 57 -5.10 -9.78 -6.51
CA GLY A 57 -5.51 -9.37 -7.84
C GLY A 57 -5.72 -7.86 -7.93
N VAL A 58 -5.43 -7.30 -9.10
CA VAL A 58 -5.73 -5.88 -9.38
C VAL A 58 -7.20 -5.72 -9.73
N ALA A 59 -7.79 -4.64 -9.27
CA ALA A 59 -9.22 -4.36 -9.47
C ALA A 59 -9.50 -2.86 -9.42
N GLN A 60 -10.67 -2.51 -9.94
CA GLN A 60 -11.30 -1.25 -9.62
C GLN A 60 -12.44 -1.47 -8.62
N VAL A 61 -12.35 -0.84 -7.44
CA VAL A 61 -13.37 -0.90 -6.39
C VAL A 61 -14.05 0.47 -6.28
N LYS A 62 -15.34 0.55 -6.52
CA LYS A 62 -16.08 1.83 -6.48
C LYS A 62 -15.41 2.95 -7.31
N LYS A 63 -14.90 2.61 -8.48
CA LYS A 63 -14.12 3.50 -9.37
C LYS A 63 -12.74 3.91 -8.84
N VAL A 64 -12.26 3.29 -7.79
CA VAL A 64 -10.90 3.44 -7.29
C VAL A 64 -10.07 2.25 -7.73
N ASN A 65 -8.96 2.49 -8.42
CA ASN A 65 -8.02 1.46 -8.83
C ASN A 65 -7.17 1.00 -7.64
N GLY A 66 -6.80 -0.29 -7.61
CA GLY A 66 -5.99 -0.80 -6.51
C GLY A 66 -5.70 -2.29 -6.59
N LEU A 67 -5.04 -2.78 -5.55
CA LEU A 67 -4.72 -4.17 -5.32
C LEU A 67 -5.63 -4.74 -4.23
N ILE A 68 -6.20 -5.90 -4.46
CA ILE A 68 -6.93 -6.69 -3.46
C ILE A 68 -6.00 -7.79 -2.95
N LEU A 69 -5.94 -7.94 -1.63
CA LEU A 69 -5.32 -9.06 -0.94
C LEU A 69 -6.41 -9.87 -0.23
N LEU A 70 -6.33 -11.19 -0.36
CA LEU A 70 -7.27 -12.14 0.24
C LEU A 70 -6.59 -12.90 1.38
N PRO A 71 -7.31 -13.34 2.42
CA PRO A 71 -6.75 -14.19 3.48
C PRO A 71 -6.37 -15.59 2.96
N ASP A 72 -5.59 -16.33 3.73
CA ASP A 72 -5.07 -17.64 3.31
C ASP A 72 -6.16 -18.71 3.15
N ASP A 73 -7.21 -18.61 3.96
CA ASP A 73 -8.39 -19.49 3.97
C ASP A 73 -9.60 -18.87 3.26
N TRP A 74 -9.35 -17.96 2.33
CA TRP A 74 -10.42 -17.22 1.66
C TRP A 74 -11.33 -18.12 0.83
N GLU A 75 -12.62 -17.97 1.06
CA GLU A 75 -13.68 -18.55 0.25
C GLU A 75 -14.40 -17.45 -0.55
N CYS A 76 -14.50 -17.65 -1.86
CA CYS A 76 -15.15 -16.67 -2.74
C CYS A 76 -16.66 -16.61 -2.43
N PRO A 77 -17.22 -15.43 -2.12
CA PRO A 77 -18.68 -15.30 -2.00
C PRO A 77 -19.42 -15.76 -3.27
N GLU A 78 -20.58 -16.40 -3.11
CA GLU A 78 -21.31 -17.05 -4.22
C GLU A 78 -21.64 -16.12 -5.40
N ASP A 79 -21.90 -14.85 -5.10
CA ASP A 79 -22.28 -13.84 -6.11
C ASP A 79 -21.07 -13.07 -6.69
N ILE A 80 -19.87 -13.50 -6.38
CA ILE A 80 -18.64 -12.83 -6.81
C ILE A 80 -17.84 -13.73 -7.74
N VAL A 81 -17.31 -13.14 -8.79
CA VAL A 81 -16.23 -13.73 -9.60
C VAL A 81 -14.97 -12.93 -9.34
N PHE A 82 -13.97 -13.56 -8.76
CA PHE A 82 -12.68 -12.94 -8.51
C PHE A 82 -11.63 -13.49 -9.48
N THR A 83 -10.95 -12.59 -10.17
CA THR A 83 -9.82 -12.91 -11.05
C THR A 83 -8.53 -12.60 -10.33
N SER A 84 -7.78 -13.63 -9.98
CA SER A 84 -6.50 -13.51 -9.30
C SER A 84 -5.36 -13.16 -10.25
N GLY A 85 -4.28 -12.63 -9.67
CA GLY A 85 -3.03 -12.33 -10.37
C GLY A 85 -3.04 -11.01 -11.13
N MET A 86 -2.02 -10.88 -11.98
CA MET A 86 -1.77 -9.74 -12.86
C MET A 86 -1.28 -10.24 -14.20
N SER A 87 -1.56 -9.53 -15.28
CA SER A 87 -1.12 -9.92 -16.62
C SER A 87 -0.85 -8.71 -17.50
N TRP A 88 0.22 -8.78 -18.25
CA TRP A 88 0.60 -7.80 -19.27
C TRP A 88 -0.41 -7.65 -20.40
N ASN A 89 -1.35 -8.58 -20.52
CA ASN A 89 -2.34 -8.62 -21.60
C ASN A 89 -3.59 -7.77 -21.32
N HIS A 90 -3.67 -7.16 -20.13
CA HIS A 90 -4.79 -6.30 -19.76
C HIS A 90 -4.38 -4.82 -19.74
N GLY A 91 -5.25 -3.94 -20.20
CA GLY A 91 -4.97 -2.52 -20.38
C GLY A 91 -4.99 -1.70 -19.09
N GLY A 92 -5.66 -2.17 -18.05
CA GLY A 92 -5.79 -1.42 -16.80
C GLY A 92 -6.59 -2.18 -15.74
N TYR A 93 -6.74 -1.57 -14.58
CA TYR A 93 -7.41 -2.20 -13.42
C TYR A 93 -8.85 -2.65 -13.69
N ALA A 94 -9.64 -1.79 -14.34
CA ALA A 94 -11.03 -2.10 -14.65
C ALA A 94 -11.18 -3.19 -15.71
N ASP A 95 -10.15 -3.41 -16.53
CA ASP A 95 -10.16 -4.45 -17.57
C ASP A 95 -9.96 -5.85 -16.96
N TYR A 96 -9.40 -5.92 -15.75
CA TYR A 96 -9.35 -7.17 -14.98
C TYR A 96 -10.68 -7.46 -14.34
N GLN A 97 -11.13 -6.57 -13.48
CA GLN A 97 -12.35 -6.69 -12.72
C GLN A 97 -12.76 -5.37 -12.10
N SER A 98 -14.04 -5.18 -11.93
CA SER A 98 -14.59 -4.00 -11.29
C SER A 98 -15.69 -4.41 -10.33
N PHE A 99 -15.64 -3.89 -9.11
CA PHE A 99 -16.60 -4.20 -8.05
C PHE A 99 -17.42 -2.99 -7.66
N THR A 100 -18.75 -3.20 -7.57
CA THR A 100 -19.70 -2.22 -7.00
C THR A 100 -19.49 -2.09 -5.49
N PHE A 101 -20.26 -1.21 -4.87
CA PHE A 101 -20.25 -1.07 -3.42
C PHE A 101 -20.68 -2.36 -2.71
N GLU A 102 -21.74 -2.98 -3.19
CA GLU A 102 -22.33 -4.19 -2.62
C GLU A 102 -21.36 -5.37 -2.76
N GLN A 103 -20.82 -5.57 -3.95
CA GLN A 103 -19.83 -6.62 -4.22
C GLN A 103 -18.57 -6.46 -3.35
N TRP A 104 -18.07 -5.22 -3.23
CA TRP A 104 -16.95 -4.96 -2.36
C TRP A 104 -17.28 -5.25 -0.89
N THR A 105 -18.48 -4.90 -0.43
CA THR A 105 -18.90 -5.20 0.95
C THR A 105 -18.87 -6.71 1.22
N SER A 106 -19.31 -7.52 0.26
CA SER A 106 -19.26 -8.99 0.39
C SER A 106 -17.80 -9.51 0.43
N LEU A 107 -16.92 -8.96 -0.41
CA LEU A 107 -15.49 -9.28 -0.38
C LEU A 107 -14.82 -8.87 0.94
N GLU A 108 -15.11 -7.68 1.43
CA GLU A 108 -14.55 -7.17 2.69
C GLU A 108 -15.02 -8.00 3.89
N LEU A 109 -16.29 -8.43 3.91
CA LEU A 109 -16.82 -9.33 4.93
C LEU A 109 -16.18 -10.73 4.87
N SER A 110 -15.71 -11.18 3.72
CA SER A 110 -14.93 -12.41 3.55
C SER A 110 -13.44 -12.24 3.88
N GLY A 111 -13.02 -11.08 4.40
CA GLY A 111 -11.66 -10.79 4.82
C GLY A 111 -10.76 -10.14 3.77
N ALA A 112 -11.29 -9.80 2.59
CA ALA A 112 -10.51 -9.11 1.57
C ALA A 112 -10.05 -7.72 2.04
N VAL A 113 -8.81 -7.36 1.70
CA VAL A 113 -8.20 -6.05 1.99
C VAL A 113 -7.92 -5.33 0.69
N PHE A 114 -8.35 -4.08 0.58
CA PHE A 114 -8.09 -3.24 -0.57
C PHE A 114 -6.97 -2.23 -0.29
N LEU A 115 -6.02 -2.16 -1.20
CA LEU A 115 -4.93 -1.19 -1.22
C LEU A 115 -5.15 -0.25 -2.42
N PRO A 116 -5.66 0.98 -2.23
CA PRO A 116 -5.85 1.93 -3.31
C PRO A 116 -4.56 2.28 -4.07
N ALA A 117 -4.65 2.45 -5.38
CA ALA A 117 -3.60 3.04 -6.20
C ALA A 117 -3.57 4.57 -5.97
N ALA A 118 -3.17 4.96 -4.77
CA ALA A 118 -3.19 6.35 -4.30
C ALA A 118 -2.00 7.17 -4.82
N GLY A 119 -1.07 6.55 -5.54
CA GLY A 119 0.16 7.18 -5.99
C GLY A 119 1.08 7.53 -4.83
N MET A 120 1.86 8.58 -5.00
CA MET A 120 2.75 9.10 -3.97
C MET A 120 2.86 10.61 -4.02
N ARG A 121 3.32 11.21 -2.92
CA ARG A 121 3.69 12.61 -2.88
C ARG A 121 5.18 12.73 -3.16
N VAL A 122 5.53 13.47 -4.20
CA VAL A 122 6.92 13.68 -4.63
C VAL A 122 7.32 15.14 -4.53
N HIS A 123 8.61 15.34 -4.28
CA HIS A 123 9.23 16.65 -4.46
C HIS A 123 9.79 16.72 -5.88
N PRO A 124 9.35 17.66 -6.75
CA PRO A 124 9.88 17.78 -8.10
C PRO A 124 11.38 18.09 -8.07
N TYR A 125 12.17 17.29 -8.76
CA TYR A 125 13.60 17.52 -8.89
C TYR A 125 13.88 18.84 -9.61
N GLY A 126 14.81 19.66 -9.11
CA GLY A 126 15.26 20.88 -9.79
C GLY A 126 14.37 22.12 -9.67
N VAL A 127 13.34 22.09 -8.85
CA VAL A 127 12.46 23.26 -8.60
C VAL A 127 12.88 23.93 -7.29
N GLN A 128 13.20 25.23 -7.35
CA GLN A 128 13.65 26.02 -6.18
C GLN A 128 12.53 26.27 -5.13
N GLN A 129 11.29 25.95 -5.44
CA GLN A 129 10.16 26.06 -4.52
C GLN A 129 9.65 24.67 -4.14
N PRO A 130 9.37 24.40 -2.86
CA PRO A 130 8.91 23.10 -2.39
C PRO A 130 7.42 22.89 -2.72
N THR A 131 7.09 22.78 -4.00
CA THR A 131 5.75 22.39 -4.43
C THR A 131 5.66 20.85 -4.40
N LEU A 132 5.10 20.32 -3.33
CA LEU A 132 4.76 18.90 -3.25
C LEU A 132 3.70 18.59 -4.32
N ARG A 133 3.96 17.59 -5.14
CA ARG A 133 3.07 17.12 -6.20
C ARG A 133 2.59 15.70 -5.85
N LEU A 134 1.30 15.44 -6.06
CA LEU A 134 0.78 14.08 -6.12
C LEU A 134 1.08 13.50 -7.49
N ASP A 135 1.62 12.30 -7.52
CA ASP A 135 2.00 11.57 -8.72
C ASP A 135 1.38 10.17 -8.73
N GLY A 136 0.94 9.70 -9.90
CA GLY A 136 0.45 8.35 -10.08
C GLY A 136 -0.89 8.00 -9.42
N ILE A 137 -1.72 8.98 -9.04
CA ILE A 137 -3.07 8.72 -8.53
C ILE A 137 -3.84 7.89 -9.55
N GLN A 138 -4.50 6.82 -9.09
CA GLN A 138 -5.22 5.85 -9.91
C GLN A 138 -4.33 5.04 -10.89
N THR A 139 -3.02 5.23 -10.83
CA THR A 139 -2.07 4.53 -11.72
C THR A 139 -1.29 3.47 -10.96
N TYR A 140 -0.77 3.80 -9.78
CA TYR A 140 -0.01 2.88 -8.94
C TYR A 140 -0.25 3.12 -7.46
N GLY A 141 -0.02 2.08 -6.65
CA GLY A 141 0.05 2.16 -5.19
C GLY A 141 1.49 2.01 -4.71
N ASN A 142 1.84 2.79 -3.70
CA ASN A 142 3.13 2.70 -3.05
C ASN A 142 2.93 2.81 -1.54
N TYR A 143 3.33 1.78 -0.80
CA TYR A 143 3.04 1.62 0.62
C TYR A 143 4.31 1.40 1.42
N TRP A 144 4.53 2.24 2.42
CA TRP A 144 5.68 2.09 3.31
C TRP A 144 5.73 0.70 3.95
N SER A 145 6.94 0.19 4.08
CA SER A 145 7.28 -0.81 5.09
C SER A 145 8.00 -0.15 6.27
N SER A 146 8.16 -0.89 7.37
CA SER A 146 9.00 -0.49 8.49
C SER A 146 10.49 -0.84 8.28
N SER A 147 10.84 -1.39 7.13
CA SER A 147 12.22 -1.79 6.80
C SER A 147 12.99 -0.71 6.06
N ARG A 148 14.32 -0.78 6.18
CA ARG A 148 15.28 0.08 5.48
C ARG A 148 16.32 -0.78 4.77
N ASP A 149 16.84 -0.26 3.65
CA ASP A 149 18.05 -0.76 3.00
C ASP A 149 19.08 0.39 2.93
N GLY A 150 20.08 0.34 3.78
CA GLY A 150 21.02 1.44 3.94
C GLY A 150 20.32 2.76 4.31
N ASN A 151 20.43 3.75 3.44
CA ASN A 151 19.79 5.06 3.61
C ASN A 151 18.40 5.15 2.96
N ASP A 152 18.01 4.14 2.19
CA ASP A 152 16.75 4.12 1.48
C ASP A 152 15.68 3.41 2.30
N ALA A 153 14.45 3.78 2.08
CA ALA A 153 13.30 3.12 2.67
C ALA A 153 12.75 2.06 1.71
N VAL A 154 12.21 1.00 2.26
CA VAL A 154 11.61 -0.10 1.50
C VAL A 154 10.10 0.06 1.46
N SER A 155 9.48 -0.23 0.32
CA SER A 155 8.05 -0.13 0.13
C SER A 155 7.48 -1.29 -0.70
N LEU A 156 6.18 -1.57 -0.52
CA LEU A 156 5.40 -2.31 -1.50
C LEU A 156 5.02 -1.34 -2.63
N TYR A 157 5.31 -1.72 -3.87
CA TYR A 157 4.85 -1.03 -5.08
C TYR A 157 3.96 -1.96 -5.91
N PHE A 158 2.90 -1.43 -6.49
CA PHE A 158 2.12 -2.12 -7.51
C PHE A 158 1.51 -1.13 -8.51
N ASP A 159 1.31 -1.62 -9.73
CA ASP A 159 0.48 -0.99 -10.76
C ASP A 159 -0.50 -2.01 -11.37
N SER A 160 -1.06 -1.75 -12.53
CA SER A 160 -2.03 -2.66 -13.15
C SER A 160 -1.43 -3.96 -13.70
N ILE A 161 -0.11 -4.07 -13.80
CA ILE A 161 0.58 -5.19 -14.44
C ILE A 161 1.70 -5.81 -13.60
N TRP A 162 2.11 -5.14 -12.54
CA TRP A 162 3.24 -5.57 -11.71
C TRP A 162 3.03 -5.28 -10.23
N VAL A 163 3.60 -6.12 -9.37
CA VAL A 163 3.72 -5.90 -7.93
C VAL A 163 5.11 -6.33 -7.46
N GLY A 164 5.68 -5.61 -6.52
CA GLY A 164 6.99 -5.95 -5.96
C GLY A 164 7.37 -5.12 -4.75
N ILE A 165 8.47 -5.54 -4.12
CA ILE A 165 9.12 -4.81 -3.05
C ILE A 165 10.18 -3.92 -3.67
N SER A 166 10.13 -2.63 -3.38
CA SER A 166 11.08 -1.63 -3.87
C SER A 166 11.96 -1.15 -2.72
N ASP A 167 13.27 -1.22 -2.89
CA ASP A 167 14.31 -0.87 -1.92
C ASP A 167 14.97 0.51 -2.18
N ILE A 168 14.40 1.29 -3.10
CA ILE A 168 14.98 2.56 -3.55
C ILE A 168 14.08 3.77 -3.30
N GLN A 169 13.30 3.76 -2.22
CA GLN A 169 12.43 4.90 -1.91
C GLN A 169 13.16 5.95 -1.08
N ILE A 170 13.12 7.19 -1.55
CA ILE A 170 13.67 8.32 -0.81
C ILE A 170 12.77 8.57 0.42
N PRO A 171 13.31 8.57 1.66
CA PRO A 171 12.49 8.72 2.88
C PRO A 171 11.65 9.99 2.96
N SER A 172 11.99 11.03 2.20
CA SER A 172 11.22 12.28 2.14
C SER A 172 9.99 12.23 1.22
N GLN A 173 9.77 11.15 0.51
CA GLN A 173 8.55 10.96 -0.26
C GLN A 173 7.36 10.66 0.66
N GLY A 174 6.17 11.00 0.23
CA GLY A 174 4.95 10.68 0.97
C GLY A 174 4.22 9.52 0.32
N LEU A 175 4.40 8.32 0.85
CA LEU A 175 3.72 7.12 0.42
C LEU A 175 2.53 6.81 1.34
N SER A 176 1.68 5.89 0.90
CA SER A 176 0.59 5.38 1.71
C SER A 176 1.11 4.51 2.87
N VAL A 177 0.32 4.42 3.93
CA VAL A 177 0.57 3.55 5.08
C VAL A 177 -0.59 2.58 5.23
N ARG A 178 -0.31 1.32 5.43
CA ARG A 178 -1.27 0.31 5.86
C ARG A 178 -0.85 -0.24 7.20
N LEU A 179 -1.60 0.11 8.23
CA LEU A 179 -1.36 -0.40 9.57
C LEU A 179 -2.02 -1.76 9.76
N VAL A 180 -1.37 -2.58 10.54
CA VAL A 180 -1.84 -3.89 11.00
C VAL A 180 -1.74 -3.97 12.52
N LYS A 181 -2.53 -4.86 13.12
CA LYS A 181 -2.41 -5.24 14.53
C LYS A 181 -2.51 -6.75 14.66
N GLU A 182 -1.91 -7.29 15.68
CA GLU A 182 -2.10 -8.70 16.05
C GLU A 182 -3.52 -8.90 16.60
N LEU A 183 -4.10 -10.05 16.29
CA LEU A 183 -5.46 -10.45 16.73
C LEU A 183 -5.43 -11.14 18.09
#